data_a87dd08d443523004eb792af156779e7
#
_entry.id   a87dd08d443523004eb792af156779e7
#
_cell.length_a   1.000
_cell.length_b   1.000
_cell.length_c   1.000
_cell.angle_alpha   90.00
_cell.angle_beta   90.00
_cell.angle_gamma   90.00
#
_symmetry.space_group_name_H-M   'P 1'
#
loop_
_entity.id
_entity.type
_entity.pdbx_description
1 polymer ?
#
loop_
_entity_poly.entity_id
_entity_poly.type
_entity_poly.pdbx_seq_one_letter_code
_entity_poly.pdbx_strand_id
1 'polypeptide(L)'
;MKRIPVFTVLLALCILTLSAQDNASKKSYTFLLTGASFASPNNGWFEIGCELSDANPLNRAIGGETIADAANRIIDGTLYTIEELEHIDALVIMQVHDRDVFDESQLKPNYTEYPVPFDRSNYAAAFDYVIKRYLADCYNLKFDRKSKYFNSRSGKPAVVVLCTDWHDGRVTYNTSVRKLAEKWGFPVVEFDKFIGFSRNALHPVTGEQISRLFTGDKQEIDGEIFGWHPENGKEQYIQQRMGAVFADTMRKIFPVKP
;
A
#
# COMPACT_ATOMS: atom_id res chain seq x y z
N MET A 1 49.55 -71.11 7.87
CA MET A 1 48.21 -70.42 7.77
C MET A 1 48.32 -69.03 8.38
N LYS A 2 48.34 -68.03 7.52
CA LYS A 2 48.50 -66.63 7.90
C LYS A 2 47.11 -66.03 8.09
N ARG A 3 46.82 -65.49 9.30
CA ARG A 3 45.59 -64.77 9.62
C ARG A 3 45.73 -63.32 9.14
N ILE A 4 44.79 -62.89 8.30
CA ILE A 4 44.67 -61.52 7.82
C ILE A 4 43.84 -60.74 8.84
N PRO A 5 44.29 -59.58 9.38
CA PRO A 5 43.46 -58.76 10.25
C PRO A 5 42.45 -57.96 9.38
N VAL A 6 41.19 -58.06 9.77
CA VAL A 6 40.11 -57.27 9.22
C VAL A 6 40.26 -55.81 9.71
N PHE A 7 40.62 -54.93 8.79
CA PHE A 7 40.63 -53.48 9.04
C PHE A 7 39.18 -52.98 8.96
N THR A 8 38.60 -52.72 10.13
CA THR A 8 37.32 -52.04 10.19
C THR A 8 37.53 -50.57 9.85
N VAL A 9 37.16 -50.17 8.62
CA VAL A 9 37.12 -48.78 8.23
C VAL A 9 35.88 -48.14 8.85
N LEU A 10 36.07 -47.37 9.91
CA LEU A 10 35.03 -46.55 10.51
C LEU A 10 34.84 -45.33 9.60
N LEU A 11 33.84 -45.38 8.72
CA LEU A 11 33.43 -44.26 7.90
C LEU A 11 32.74 -43.27 8.84
N ALA A 12 33.49 -42.27 9.28
CA ALA A 12 32.93 -41.11 9.99
C ALA A 12 32.11 -40.28 8.97
N LEU A 13 30.81 -40.58 8.96
CA LEU A 13 29.86 -39.73 8.22
C LEU A 13 29.75 -38.40 8.97
N CYS A 14 30.58 -37.43 8.61
CA CYS A 14 30.36 -36.03 8.97
C CYS A 14 29.05 -35.59 8.28
N ILE A 15 27.96 -35.73 8.99
CA ILE A 15 26.71 -35.02 8.64
C ILE A 15 27.01 -33.55 8.88
N LEU A 16 27.47 -32.88 7.82
CA LEU A 16 27.38 -31.42 7.71
C LEU A 16 25.89 -31.11 7.67
N THR A 17 25.30 -30.92 8.84
CA THR A 17 24.06 -30.14 8.93
C THR A 17 24.44 -28.73 8.48
N LEU A 18 24.29 -28.48 7.17
CA LEU A 18 24.08 -27.13 6.72
C LEU A 18 22.80 -26.67 7.42
N SER A 19 22.95 -26.00 8.56
CA SER A 19 21.96 -25.08 9.02
C SER A 19 21.86 -24.03 7.90
N ALA A 20 20.90 -24.22 7.00
CA ALA A 20 20.38 -23.12 6.22
C ALA A 20 19.88 -22.12 7.27
N GLN A 21 20.76 -21.25 7.74
CA GLN A 21 20.33 -19.97 8.26
C GLN A 21 19.53 -19.39 7.10
N ASP A 22 18.20 -19.35 7.28
CA ASP A 22 17.35 -18.47 6.53
C ASP A 22 17.89 -17.05 6.77
N ASN A 23 18.90 -16.69 6.02
CA ASN A 23 19.22 -15.31 5.74
C ASN A 23 18.09 -14.80 4.85
N ALA A 24 16.89 -14.66 5.44
CA ALA A 24 15.88 -13.81 4.85
C ALA A 24 16.57 -12.47 4.64
N SER A 25 16.97 -12.20 3.40
CA SER A 25 17.67 -10.98 3.06
C SER A 25 16.81 -9.83 3.59
N LYS A 26 17.40 -8.97 4.42
CA LYS A 26 16.68 -7.85 5.00
C LYS A 26 16.09 -7.05 3.85
N LYS A 27 14.77 -7.02 3.72
CA LYS A 27 14.08 -6.27 2.68
C LYS A 27 14.56 -4.82 2.66
N SER A 28 14.74 -4.28 1.45
CA SER A 28 15.36 -2.96 1.26
C SER A 28 14.48 -1.80 1.70
N TYR A 29 13.16 -1.98 1.64
CA TYR A 29 12.17 -0.93 1.90
C TYR A 29 11.06 -1.41 2.83
N THR A 30 10.29 -0.46 3.39
CA THR A 30 9.07 -0.73 4.15
C THR A 30 7.98 0.23 3.66
N PHE A 31 6.86 -0.32 3.19
CA PHE A 31 5.73 0.48 2.74
C PHE A 31 4.56 0.31 3.70
N LEU A 32 4.00 1.44 4.15
CA LEU A 32 2.81 1.48 4.99
C LEU A 32 1.59 1.69 4.11
N LEU A 33 0.61 0.79 4.18
CA LEU A 33 -0.69 0.94 3.52
C LEU A 33 -1.76 1.35 4.52
N THR A 34 -2.52 2.37 4.19
CA THR A 34 -3.81 2.70 4.81
C THR A 34 -4.92 2.69 3.77
N GLY A 35 -6.11 2.30 4.16
CA GLY A 35 -7.25 2.17 3.27
C GLY A 35 -8.40 1.39 3.87
N ALA A 36 -9.43 1.17 3.08
CA ALA A 36 -10.61 0.38 3.44
C ALA A 36 -10.54 -1.07 2.93
N SER A 37 -11.70 -1.67 2.65
CA SER A 37 -11.83 -3.07 2.24
C SER A 37 -11.06 -3.45 0.96
N PHE A 38 -10.87 -2.52 0.03
CA PHE A 38 -10.05 -2.74 -1.19
C PHE A 38 -8.56 -2.92 -0.90
N ALA A 39 -8.13 -2.43 0.24
CA ALA A 39 -6.74 -2.44 0.70
C ALA A 39 -6.53 -3.38 1.88
N SER A 40 -7.61 -3.90 2.49
CA SER A 40 -7.51 -4.68 3.70
C SER A 40 -6.74 -5.99 3.48
N PRO A 41 -6.07 -6.49 4.54
CA PRO A 41 -5.09 -7.54 4.42
C PRO A 41 -5.74 -8.86 4.03
N ASN A 42 -4.95 -9.76 3.57
CA ASN A 42 -5.07 -11.21 3.44
C ASN A 42 -4.22 -11.70 2.28
N ASN A 43 -2.94 -11.36 2.29
CA ASN A 43 -2.02 -11.72 1.21
C ASN A 43 -2.53 -11.27 -0.17
N GLY A 44 -3.00 -10.03 -0.24
CA GLY A 44 -3.54 -9.43 -1.45
C GLY A 44 -2.48 -8.71 -2.28
N TRP A 45 -2.96 -7.82 -3.13
CA TRP A 45 -2.14 -7.07 -4.07
C TRP A 45 -0.98 -6.29 -3.42
N PHE A 46 -1.19 -5.79 -2.20
CA PHE A 46 -0.18 -4.98 -1.53
C PHE A 46 1.03 -5.83 -1.11
N GLU A 47 0.78 -6.96 -0.46
CA GLU A 47 1.81 -7.91 -0.04
C GLU A 47 2.55 -8.50 -1.25
N ILE A 48 1.80 -8.84 -2.32
CA ILE A 48 2.38 -9.31 -3.60
C ILE A 48 3.29 -8.24 -4.18
N GLY A 49 2.82 -7.00 -4.26
CA GLY A 49 3.59 -5.90 -4.83
C GLY A 49 4.80 -5.50 -3.99
N CYS A 50 4.71 -5.59 -2.66
CA CYS A 50 5.85 -5.44 -1.76
C CYS A 50 6.90 -6.53 -1.98
N GLU A 51 6.47 -7.79 -2.11
CA GLU A 51 7.37 -8.90 -2.43
C GLU A 51 8.11 -8.64 -3.74
N LEU A 52 7.41 -8.23 -4.79
CA LEU A 52 7.96 -7.90 -6.10
C LEU A 52 8.90 -6.66 -6.08
N SER A 53 8.80 -5.82 -5.07
CA SER A 53 9.58 -4.58 -4.92
C SER A 53 10.68 -4.65 -3.86
N ASP A 54 10.97 -5.84 -3.35
CA ASP A 54 11.90 -6.05 -2.24
C ASP A 54 11.56 -5.20 -1.01
N ALA A 55 10.28 -5.12 -0.66
CA ALA A 55 9.80 -4.32 0.45
C ALA A 55 9.05 -5.15 1.51
N ASN A 56 9.09 -4.67 2.76
CA ASN A 56 8.25 -5.17 3.84
C ASN A 56 6.87 -4.52 3.73
N PRO A 57 5.76 -5.28 3.71
CA PRO A 57 4.43 -4.73 3.82
C PRO A 57 4.10 -4.40 5.27
N LEU A 58 3.68 -3.17 5.53
CA LEU A 58 3.06 -2.75 6.78
C LEU A 58 1.61 -2.38 6.47
N ASN A 59 0.75 -3.39 6.36
CA ASN A 59 -0.65 -3.18 6.01
C ASN A 59 -1.47 -2.82 7.25
N ARG A 60 -1.98 -1.60 7.27
CA ARG A 60 -2.82 -1.02 8.34
C ARG A 60 -4.22 -0.68 7.83
N ALA A 61 -4.60 -1.16 6.64
CA ALA A 61 -5.94 -0.97 6.12
C ALA A 61 -6.97 -1.77 6.93
N ILE A 62 -8.14 -1.18 7.15
CA ILE A 62 -9.23 -1.81 7.90
C ILE A 62 -10.52 -1.71 7.07
N GLY A 63 -11.17 -2.84 6.84
CA GLY A 63 -12.44 -2.88 6.10
C GLY A 63 -13.51 -1.98 6.75
N GLY A 64 -14.16 -1.14 5.93
CA GLY A 64 -15.19 -0.19 6.40
C GLY A 64 -14.67 1.12 7.01
N GLU A 65 -13.35 1.31 7.15
CA GLU A 65 -12.79 2.61 7.53
C GLU A 65 -12.92 3.65 6.41
N THR A 66 -12.98 4.91 6.81
CA THR A 66 -12.84 6.07 5.93
C THR A 66 -11.48 6.72 6.15
N ILE A 67 -11.13 7.69 5.29
CA ILE A 67 -9.90 8.47 5.51
C ILE A 67 -9.96 9.30 6.80
N ALA A 68 -11.15 9.67 7.28
CA ALA A 68 -11.33 10.31 8.57
C ALA A 68 -10.91 9.41 9.74
N ASP A 69 -11.23 8.10 9.65
CA ASP A 69 -10.78 7.13 10.65
C ASP A 69 -9.25 6.99 10.62
N ALA A 70 -8.64 6.95 9.43
CA ALA A 70 -7.19 6.94 9.29
C ALA A 70 -6.54 8.22 9.85
N ALA A 71 -7.16 9.40 9.65
CA ALA A 71 -6.72 10.65 10.24
C ALA A 71 -6.76 10.60 11.78
N ASN A 72 -7.84 10.09 12.35
CA ASN A 72 -7.97 9.91 13.80
C ASN A 72 -6.92 8.92 14.34
N ARG A 73 -6.64 7.84 13.62
CA ARG A 73 -5.59 6.88 14.00
C ARG A 73 -4.18 7.48 13.97
N ILE A 74 -3.90 8.46 13.10
CA ILE A 74 -2.64 9.22 13.16
C ILE A 74 -2.60 10.06 14.44
N ILE A 75 -3.71 10.73 14.78
CA ILE A 75 -3.81 11.56 15.99
C ILE A 75 -3.54 10.71 17.24
N ASP A 76 -4.11 9.51 17.29
CA ASP A 76 -3.99 8.58 18.42
C ASP A 76 -2.68 7.75 18.39
N GLY A 77 -1.84 7.91 17.36
CA GLY A 77 -0.59 7.15 17.19
C GLY A 77 -0.79 5.67 16.88
N THR A 78 -1.96 5.26 16.37
CA THR A 78 -2.30 3.86 16.07
C THR A 78 -2.15 3.50 14.59
N LEU A 79 -2.04 4.49 13.69
CA LEU A 79 -1.70 4.21 12.30
C LEU A 79 -0.21 3.92 12.12
N TYR A 80 0.65 4.68 12.76
CA TYR A 80 2.09 4.44 12.92
C TYR A 80 2.58 5.12 14.20
N THR A 81 3.65 4.59 14.77
CA THR A 81 4.40 5.25 15.84
C THR A 81 5.56 6.07 15.27
N ILE A 82 6.13 6.95 16.08
CA ILE A 82 7.32 7.73 15.66
C ILE A 82 8.52 6.80 15.39
N GLU A 83 8.67 5.72 16.16
CA GLU A 83 9.72 4.72 15.95
C GLU A 83 9.52 3.96 14.63
N GLU A 84 8.29 3.56 14.30
CA GLU A 84 7.97 2.92 13.02
C GLU A 84 8.20 3.89 11.86
N LEU A 85 7.86 5.17 12.03
CA LEU A 85 7.99 6.19 10.99
C LEU A 85 9.42 6.31 10.45
N GLU A 86 10.43 6.10 11.27
CA GLU A 86 11.84 6.10 10.82
C GLU A 86 12.13 5.05 9.75
N HIS A 87 11.39 3.97 9.73
CA HIS A 87 11.60 2.82 8.86
C HIS A 87 10.59 2.74 7.71
N ILE A 88 9.54 3.55 7.73
CA ILE A 88 8.52 3.58 6.67
C ILE A 88 9.06 4.42 5.51
N ASP A 89 9.33 3.81 4.36
CA ASP A 89 9.83 4.51 3.18
C ASP A 89 8.73 5.19 2.38
N ALA A 90 7.52 4.65 2.36
CA ALA A 90 6.36 5.28 1.73
C ALA A 90 5.07 5.04 2.51
N LEU A 91 4.20 6.05 2.52
CA LEU A 91 2.78 5.94 2.89
C LEU A 91 1.97 5.73 1.61
N VAL A 92 1.29 4.60 1.51
CA VAL A 92 0.38 4.26 0.41
C VAL A 92 -1.05 4.43 0.88
N ILE A 93 -1.88 5.15 0.11
CA ILE A 93 -3.27 5.43 0.45
C ILE A 93 -4.19 4.87 -0.63
N MET A 94 -5.02 3.89 -0.27
CA MET A 94 -6.09 3.34 -1.10
C MET A 94 -7.43 3.43 -0.37
N GLN A 95 -7.96 4.65 -0.32
CA GLN A 95 -9.21 4.95 0.39
C GLN A 95 -10.33 5.23 -0.61
N VAL A 96 -10.71 4.18 -1.35
CA VAL A 96 -11.72 4.26 -2.41
C VAL A 96 -13.09 4.63 -1.85
N HIS A 97 -13.71 5.62 -2.47
CA HIS A 97 -15.06 6.10 -2.13
C HIS A 97 -15.71 6.77 -3.35
N ASP A 98 -17.00 7.07 -3.28
CA ASP A 98 -17.72 7.82 -4.34
C ASP A 98 -17.60 9.35 -4.19
N ARG A 99 -16.76 9.83 -3.27
CA ARG A 99 -16.58 11.25 -2.98
C ARG A 99 -15.32 11.80 -3.63
N ASP A 100 -15.33 13.12 -3.80
CA ASP A 100 -14.16 13.88 -4.19
C ASP A 100 -13.14 13.91 -3.04
N VAL A 101 -11.90 13.52 -3.30
CA VAL A 101 -10.80 13.56 -2.33
C VAL A 101 -10.05 14.91 -2.36
N PHE A 102 -10.40 15.78 -3.30
CA PHE A 102 -9.77 17.06 -3.50
C PHE A 102 -10.80 18.18 -3.67
N ASP A 103 -11.24 18.75 -2.55
CA ASP A 103 -12.12 19.90 -2.48
C ASP A 103 -11.38 21.05 -1.79
N GLU A 104 -10.96 22.04 -2.56
CA GLU A 104 -10.16 23.18 -2.08
C GLU A 104 -10.86 23.96 -0.97
N SER A 105 -12.19 24.00 -0.95
CA SER A 105 -12.96 24.71 0.08
C SER A 105 -12.79 24.09 1.48
N GLN A 106 -12.42 22.83 1.56
CA GLN A 106 -12.20 22.08 2.80
C GLN A 106 -10.74 22.13 3.27
N LEU A 107 -9.83 22.63 2.45
CA LEU A 107 -8.40 22.59 2.76
C LEU A 107 -8.00 23.72 3.71
N LYS A 108 -7.07 23.45 4.62
CA LYS A 108 -6.46 24.42 5.53
C LYS A 108 -5.00 24.64 5.17
N PRO A 109 -4.45 25.85 5.39
CA PRO A 109 -3.02 26.09 5.19
C PRO A 109 -2.14 25.14 6.00
N ASN A 110 -2.51 24.88 7.27
CA ASN A 110 -1.75 24.03 8.17
C ASN A 110 -2.63 22.87 8.70
N TYR A 111 -2.04 21.69 8.92
CA TYR A 111 -2.76 20.53 9.48
C TYR A 111 -3.27 20.80 10.92
N THR A 112 -2.61 21.68 11.66
CA THR A 112 -3.02 22.05 13.04
C THR A 112 -4.28 22.90 13.08
N GLU A 113 -4.77 23.41 11.95
CA GLU A 113 -5.99 24.21 11.86
C GLU A 113 -7.26 23.37 11.64
N TYR A 114 -7.11 22.06 11.44
CA TYR A 114 -8.25 21.17 11.31
C TYR A 114 -8.88 20.88 12.68
N PRO A 115 -10.20 20.93 12.79
CA PRO A 115 -10.88 20.43 13.97
C PRO A 115 -10.71 18.92 14.09
N VAL A 116 -10.36 18.44 15.28
CA VAL A 116 -10.17 17.02 15.57
C VAL A 116 -11.05 16.61 16.76
N PRO A 117 -11.53 15.35 16.83
CA PRO A 117 -11.38 14.29 15.83
C PRO A 117 -12.17 14.58 14.55
N PHE A 118 -11.77 13.93 13.45
CA PHE A 118 -12.48 14.04 12.18
C PHE A 118 -13.80 13.26 12.21
N ASP A 119 -14.84 13.87 11.69
CA ASP A 119 -16.07 13.20 11.31
C ASP A 119 -15.94 12.54 9.93
N ARG A 120 -16.60 11.42 9.70
CA ARG A 120 -16.56 10.68 8.44
C ARG A 120 -17.10 11.48 7.22
N SER A 121 -17.82 12.56 7.45
CA SER A 121 -18.27 13.49 6.40
C SER A 121 -17.15 14.40 5.89
N ASN A 122 -16.07 14.59 6.65
CA ASN A 122 -14.95 15.47 6.31
C ASN A 122 -13.92 14.78 5.38
N TYR A 123 -14.36 14.30 4.22
CA TYR A 123 -13.55 13.40 3.41
C TYR A 123 -12.30 14.07 2.82
N ALA A 124 -12.44 15.16 2.06
CA ALA A 124 -11.30 15.87 1.46
C ALA A 124 -10.41 16.52 2.52
N ALA A 125 -11.01 17.09 3.58
CA ALA A 125 -10.27 17.65 4.72
C ALA A 125 -9.39 16.59 5.41
N ALA A 126 -9.92 15.39 5.62
CA ALA A 126 -9.18 14.30 6.25
C ALA A 126 -8.05 13.77 5.35
N PHE A 127 -8.24 13.72 4.02
CA PHE A 127 -7.17 13.38 3.08
C PHE A 127 -6.02 14.39 3.18
N ASP A 128 -6.31 15.68 3.12
CA ASP A 128 -5.30 16.74 3.22
C ASP A 128 -4.58 16.70 4.57
N TYR A 129 -5.33 16.45 5.66
CA TYR A 129 -4.74 16.29 6.98
C TYR A 129 -3.77 15.10 7.05
N VAL A 130 -4.17 13.92 6.59
CA VAL A 130 -3.33 12.72 6.60
C VAL A 130 -2.02 12.98 5.86
N ILE A 131 -2.09 13.59 4.68
CA ILE A 131 -0.92 13.94 3.88
C ILE A 131 -0.02 14.92 4.65
N LYS A 132 -0.57 16.06 5.06
CA LYS A 132 0.20 17.12 5.74
C LYS A 132 0.79 16.63 7.05
N ARG A 133 0.05 15.85 7.81
CA ARG A 133 0.52 15.30 9.08
C ARG A 133 1.68 14.32 8.87
N TYR A 134 1.57 13.41 7.92
CA TYR A 134 2.67 12.50 7.58
C TYR A 134 3.94 13.24 7.14
N LEU A 135 3.79 14.25 6.26
CA LEU A 135 4.91 15.09 5.83
C LEU A 135 5.56 15.82 7.02
N ALA A 136 4.74 16.38 7.91
CA ALA A 136 5.22 17.09 9.10
C ALA A 136 5.92 16.15 10.08
N ASP A 137 5.36 14.96 10.34
CA ASP A 137 5.95 13.99 11.25
C ASP A 137 7.31 13.49 10.71
N CYS A 138 7.43 13.22 9.42
CA CYS A 138 8.70 12.89 8.78
C CYS A 138 9.74 14.03 8.93
N TYR A 139 9.32 15.29 8.71
CA TYR A 139 10.19 16.44 8.88
C TYR A 139 10.63 16.61 10.34
N ASN A 140 9.73 16.41 11.30
CA ASN A 140 9.97 16.63 12.72
C ASN A 140 10.95 15.62 13.36
N LEU A 141 11.20 14.47 12.72
CA LEU A 141 12.24 13.53 13.15
C LEU A 141 13.62 14.20 13.29
N LYS A 142 13.86 15.31 12.59
CA LYS A 142 15.11 16.08 12.75
C LYS A 142 15.30 16.72 14.13
N PHE A 143 14.22 16.87 14.89
CA PHE A 143 14.26 17.45 16.25
C PHE A 143 14.29 16.38 17.35
N ASP A 144 14.02 15.12 17.01
CA ASP A 144 14.12 14.00 17.96
C ASP A 144 15.56 13.54 18.09
N ARG A 145 16.13 13.70 19.29
CA ARG A 145 17.51 13.29 19.60
C ARG A 145 17.77 11.79 19.46
N LYS A 146 16.73 10.97 19.49
CA LYS A 146 16.83 9.52 19.32
C LYS A 146 16.75 9.09 17.87
N SER A 147 16.27 9.97 16.99
CA SER A 147 16.09 9.68 15.58
C SER A 147 17.43 9.66 14.84
N LYS A 148 17.58 8.71 13.91
CA LYS A 148 18.70 8.70 12.94
C LYS A 148 18.71 9.95 12.04
N TYR A 149 17.61 10.70 11.99
CA TYR A 149 17.47 11.95 11.24
C TYR A 149 17.76 13.20 12.08
N PHE A 150 18.13 13.03 13.34
CA PHE A 150 18.45 14.16 14.22
C PHE A 150 19.45 15.12 13.58
N ASN A 151 19.16 16.42 13.63
CA ASN A 151 19.97 17.49 13.02
C ASN A 151 20.14 17.39 11.50
N SER A 152 19.43 16.51 10.81
CA SER A 152 19.40 16.53 9.33
C SER A 152 18.79 17.83 8.82
N ARG A 153 19.16 18.24 7.61
CA ARG A 153 18.65 19.49 7.02
C ARG A 153 17.13 19.46 6.82
N SER A 154 16.58 18.35 6.32
CA SER A 154 15.21 18.24 5.82
C SER A 154 14.35 17.20 6.55
N GLY A 155 14.85 16.63 7.67
CA GLY A 155 14.17 15.51 8.29
C GLY A 155 14.32 14.23 7.47
N LYS A 156 13.37 13.33 7.64
CA LYS A 156 13.23 12.11 6.84
C LYS A 156 12.53 12.45 5.51
N PRO A 157 13.01 11.95 4.37
CA PRO A 157 12.25 12.04 3.11
C PRO A 157 10.88 11.39 3.27
N ALA A 158 9.83 12.12 2.90
CA ALA A 158 8.46 11.62 2.96
C ALA A 158 7.97 11.32 1.53
N VAL A 159 7.58 10.08 1.30
CA VAL A 159 6.96 9.63 0.04
C VAL A 159 5.52 9.24 0.32
N VAL A 160 4.58 9.85 -0.39
CA VAL A 160 3.16 9.48 -0.38
C VAL A 160 2.78 8.97 -1.75
N VAL A 161 2.10 7.84 -1.79
CA VAL A 161 1.64 7.18 -3.02
C VAL A 161 0.14 7.03 -2.94
N LEU A 162 -0.58 7.53 -3.94
CA LEU A 162 -2.03 7.43 -4.01
C LEU A 162 -2.45 6.31 -4.96
N CYS A 163 -3.54 5.63 -4.65
CA CYS A 163 -4.08 4.58 -5.50
C CYS A 163 -5.47 4.96 -6.03
N THR A 164 -5.72 4.69 -7.30
CA THR A 164 -7.06 4.75 -7.88
C THR A 164 -7.87 3.51 -7.49
N ASP A 165 -9.15 3.48 -7.82
CA ASP A 165 -9.94 2.26 -7.79
C ASP A 165 -9.38 1.22 -8.78
N TRP A 166 -9.71 -0.06 -8.57
CA TRP A 166 -9.22 -1.16 -9.41
C TRP A 166 -9.92 -1.26 -10.77
N HIS A 167 -10.98 -0.47 -10.98
CA HIS A 167 -11.64 -0.27 -12.27
C HIS A 167 -11.99 1.21 -12.48
N ASP A 168 -12.42 1.57 -13.67
CA ASP A 168 -12.67 2.96 -14.05
C ASP A 168 -14.09 3.48 -13.73
N GLY A 169 -14.94 2.67 -13.11
CA GLY A 169 -16.32 3.04 -12.78
C GLY A 169 -16.44 4.25 -11.84
N ARG A 170 -15.52 4.40 -10.87
CA ARG A 170 -15.53 5.52 -9.92
C ARG A 170 -14.81 6.75 -10.47
N VAL A 171 -15.40 7.38 -11.46
CA VAL A 171 -14.80 8.51 -12.18
C VAL A 171 -14.44 9.66 -11.24
N THR A 172 -15.33 10.03 -10.32
CA THR A 172 -15.11 11.13 -9.37
C THR A 172 -13.88 10.87 -8.51
N TYR A 173 -13.80 9.71 -7.88
CA TYR A 173 -12.67 9.33 -7.05
C TYR A 173 -11.37 9.28 -7.85
N ASN A 174 -11.34 8.54 -8.95
CA ASN A 174 -10.15 8.36 -9.76
C ASN A 174 -9.61 9.69 -10.31
N THR A 175 -10.51 10.59 -10.71
CA THR A 175 -10.14 11.92 -11.20
C THR A 175 -9.59 12.80 -10.08
N SER A 176 -10.23 12.81 -8.92
CA SER A 176 -9.81 13.66 -7.80
C SER A 176 -8.50 13.18 -7.15
N VAL A 177 -8.27 11.86 -7.11
CA VAL A 177 -6.97 11.31 -6.69
C VAL A 177 -5.82 11.83 -7.58
N ARG A 178 -6.03 11.89 -8.90
CA ARG A 178 -5.03 12.43 -9.83
C ARG A 178 -4.81 13.93 -9.63
N LYS A 179 -5.87 14.70 -9.43
CA LYS A 179 -5.76 16.15 -9.12
C LYS A 179 -4.98 16.37 -7.82
N LEU A 180 -5.27 15.57 -6.79
CA LEU A 180 -4.56 15.64 -5.51
C LEU A 180 -3.08 15.27 -5.68
N ALA A 181 -2.79 14.23 -6.45
CA ALA A 181 -1.43 13.82 -6.76
C ALA A 181 -0.67 14.89 -7.55
N GLU A 182 -1.30 15.52 -8.54
CA GLU A 182 -0.71 16.62 -9.32
C GLU A 182 -0.36 17.81 -8.43
N LYS A 183 -1.27 18.21 -7.53
CA LYS A 183 -1.03 19.29 -6.57
C LYS A 183 0.23 19.10 -5.74
N TRP A 184 0.49 17.87 -5.30
CA TRP A 184 1.61 17.55 -4.42
C TRP A 184 2.84 16.99 -5.14
N GLY A 185 2.74 16.63 -6.40
CA GLY A 185 3.78 15.94 -7.14
C GLY A 185 3.92 14.46 -6.70
N PHE A 186 2.84 13.83 -6.24
CA PHE A 186 2.85 12.44 -5.77
C PHE A 186 2.66 11.44 -6.90
N PRO A 187 3.31 10.27 -6.83
CA PRO A 187 3.02 9.16 -7.73
C PRO A 187 1.62 8.58 -7.48
N VAL A 188 1.02 8.09 -8.55
CA VAL A 188 -0.28 7.40 -8.52
C VAL A 188 -0.11 5.98 -9.02
N VAL A 189 -0.64 5.02 -8.27
CA VAL A 189 -0.87 3.66 -8.76
C VAL A 189 -2.19 3.66 -9.52
N GLU A 190 -2.11 3.70 -10.84
CA GLU A 190 -3.27 3.86 -11.72
C GLU A 190 -3.89 2.50 -12.06
N PHE A 191 -4.48 1.83 -11.07
CA PHE A 191 -5.13 0.53 -11.27
C PHE A 191 -6.21 0.60 -12.34
N ASP A 192 -7.07 1.61 -12.31
CA ASP A 192 -8.18 1.81 -13.25
C ASP A 192 -7.73 1.88 -14.71
N LYS A 193 -6.50 2.34 -14.99
CA LYS A 193 -5.95 2.41 -16.34
C LYS A 193 -5.24 1.12 -16.76
N PHE A 194 -4.55 0.44 -15.83
CA PHE A 194 -3.64 -0.64 -16.18
C PHE A 194 -4.19 -2.04 -15.92
N ILE A 195 -5.34 -2.15 -15.26
CA ILE A 195 -6.04 -3.43 -15.10
C ILE A 195 -6.81 -3.82 -16.37
N GLY A 196 -7.31 -2.83 -17.13
CA GLY A 196 -8.01 -3.05 -18.38
C GLY A 196 -9.52 -3.23 -18.25
N PHE A 197 -10.09 -2.79 -17.14
CA PHE A 197 -11.55 -2.85 -16.88
C PHE A 197 -12.18 -1.49 -17.15
N SER A 198 -12.39 -1.22 -18.42
CA SER A 198 -12.99 0.02 -18.87
C SER A 198 -14.51 0.00 -18.78
N ARG A 199 -15.08 1.09 -18.26
CA ARG A 199 -16.51 1.36 -18.21
C ARG A 199 -17.21 1.26 -19.60
N ASN A 200 -16.47 1.58 -20.65
CA ASN A 200 -17.00 1.62 -22.02
C ASN A 200 -16.83 0.29 -22.76
N ALA A 201 -16.19 -0.72 -22.15
CA ALA A 201 -15.95 -2.02 -22.77
C ALA A 201 -16.60 -3.12 -21.95
N LEU A 202 -17.67 -3.69 -22.50
CA LEU A 202 -18.33 -4.85 -21.91
C LEU A 202 -17.64 -6.14 -22.36
N HIS A 203 -17.74 -7.17 -21.52
CA HIS A 203 -17.22 -8.48 -21.88
C HIS A 203 -18.00 -9.06 -23.08
N PRO A 204 -17.33 -9.47 -24.17
CA PRO A 204 -18.00 -9.76 -25.45
C PRO A 204 -18.92 -10.99 -25.42
N VAL A 205 -18.76 -11.86 -24.41
CA VAL A 205 -19.57 -13.07 -24.27
C VAL A 205 -20.75 -12.84 -23.31
N THR A 206 -20.47 -12.19 -22.15
CA THR A 206 -21.50 -12.01 -21.10
C THR A 206 -22.30 -10.73 -21.25
N GLY A 207 -21.77 -9.72 -21.96
CA GLY A 207 -22.37 -8.39 -22.06
C GLY A 207 -22.26 -7.56 -20.76
N GLU A 208 -21.48 -8.02 -19.79
CA GLU A 208 -21.34 -7.38 -18.48
C GLU A 208 -20.03 -6.57 -18.39
N GLN A 209 -19.96 -5.65 -17.43
CA GLN A 209 -18.70 -4.99 -17.08
C GLN A 209 -17.64 -6.03 -16.71
N ILE A 210 -16.44 -5.92 -17.28
CA ILE A 210 -15.39 -6.94 -17.14
C ILE A 210 -14.99 -7.15 -15.67
N SER A 211 -15.05 -6.09 -14.83
CA SER A 211 -14.78 -6.18 -13.40
C SER A 211 -15.63 -7.24 -12.68
N ARG A 212 -16.86 -7.51 -13.18
CA ARG A 212 -17.77 -8.51 -12.59
C ARG A 212 -17.27 -9.95 -12.69
N LEU A 213 -16.34 -10.23 -13.58
CA LEU A 213 -15.76 -11.57 -13.73
C LEU A 213 -14.70 -11.88 -12.66
N PHE A 214 -14.28 -10.87 -11.89
CA PHE A 214 -13.18 -10.98 -10.94
C PHE A 214 -13.58 -10.60 -9.52
N THR A 215 -14.86 -10.77 -9.20
CA THR A 215 -15.44 -10.44 -7.89
C THR A 215 -16.58 -11.39 -7.54
N GLY A 216 -16.77 -11.62 -6.24
CA GLY A 216 -17.95 -12.34 -5.73
C GLY A 216 -19.14 -11.43 -5.42
N ASP A 217 -18.97 -10.12 -5.46
CA ASP A 217 -19.99 -9.12 -5.13
C ASP A 217 -20.06 -8.00 -6.16
N LYS A 218 -21.08 -7.15 -6.05
CA LYS A 218 -21.35 -6.10 -7.03
C LYS A 218 -21.82 -4.81 -6.39
N GLN A 219 -21.60 -3.71 -7.10
CA GLN A 219 -22.08 -2.39 -6.75
C GLN A 219 -22.69 -1.70 -7.98
N GLU A 220 -23.59 -0.79 -7.73
CA GLU A 220 -24.12 0.13 -8.73
C GLU A 220 -23.38 1.48 -8.60
N ILE A 221 -22.89 1.99 -9.73
CA ILE A 221 -22.26 3.30 -9.85
C ILE A 221 -22.88 4.00 -11.04
N ASP A 222 -23.55 5.12 -10.83
CA ASP A 222 -24.20 5.92 -11.90
C ASP A 222 -25.15 5.09 -12.78
N GLY A 223 -25.88 4.13 -12.20
CA GLY A 223 -26.82 3.27 -12.91
C GLY A 223 -26.20 2.07 -13.64
N GLU A 224 -24.89 1.86 -13.55
CA GLU A 224 -24.18 0.72 -14.12
C GLU A 224 -23.69 -0.22 -13.01
N ILE A 225 -23.63 -1.53 -13.30
CA ILE A 225 -23.24 -2.54 -12.31
C ILE A 225 -21.80 -2.98 -12.58
N PHE A 226 -20.93 -2.75 -11.57
CA PHE A 226 -19.53 -3.14 -11.55
C PHE A 226 -19.26 -4.24 -10.53
N GLY A 227 -18.11 -4.87 -10.61
CA GLY A 227 -17.55 -5.62 -9.51
C GLY A 227 -17.25 -4.69 -8.32
N TRP A 228 -17.54 -5.13 -7.11
CA TRP A 228 -17.26 -4.31 -5.93
C TRP A 228 -15.86 -4.61 -5.38
N HIS A 229 -15.70 -5.70 -4.62
CA HIS A 229 -14.39 -6.07 -4.10
C HIS A 229 -13.69 -7.03 -5.06
N PRO A 230 -12.44 -6.77 -5.43
CA PRO A 230 -11.68 -7.76 -6.19
C PRO A 230 -11.56 -9.05 -5.37
N GLU A 231 -11.67 -10.20 -6.03
CA GLU A 231 -11.51 -11.50 -5.36
C GLU A 231 -10.25 -11.53 -4.50
N ASN A 232 -10.41 -11.99 -3.25
CA ASN A 232 -9.33 -12.05 -2.29
C ASN A 232 -8.49 -13.32 -2.45
N GLY A 233 -7.22 -13.21 -2.11
CA GLY A 233 -6.27 -14.31 -2.07
C GLY A 233 -5.11 -14.14 -3.05
N LYS A 234 -3.93 -14.54 -2.61
CA LYS A 234 -2.69 -14.40 -3.38
C LYS A 234 -2.76 -15.08 -4.76
N GLU A 235 -3.57 -16.13 -4.89
CA GLU A 235 -3.71 -16.91 -6.12
C GLU A 235 -4.63 -16.26 -7.14
N GLN A 236 -5.42 -15.26 -6.73
CA GLN A 236 -6.39 -14.64 -7.63
C GLN A 236 -5.71 -13.76 -8.67
N TYR A 237 -6.11 -13.93 -9.92
CA TYR A 237 -5.57 -13.16 -11.03
C TYR A 237 -5.60 -11.65 -10.78
N ILE A 238 -6.72 -11.14 -10.24
CA ILE A 238 -6.89 -9.71 -10.00
C ILE A 238 -5.90 -9.18 -8.96
N GLN A 239 -5.63 -9.93 -7.89
CA GLN A 239 -4.66 -9.57 -6.87
C GLN A 239 -3.22 -9.57 -7.44
N GLN A 240 -2.89 -10.57 -8.25
CA GLN A 240 -1.60 -10.64 -8.95
C GLN A 240 -1.41 -9.46 -9.91
N ARG A 241 -2.47 -9.12 -10.65
CA ARG A 241 -2.44 -7.99 -11.59
C ARG A 241 -2.27 -6.65 -10.88
N MET A 242 -3.04 -6.41 -9.81
CA MET A 242 -2.89 -5.22 -8.98
C MET A 242 -1.50 -5.15 -8.34
N GLY A 243 -0.99 -6.25 -7.80
CA GLY A 243 0.35 -6.32 -7.22
C GLY A 243 1.44 -5.98 -8.22
N ALA A 244 1.32 -6.45 -9.47
CA ALA A 244 2.27 -6.12 -10.53
C ALA A 244 2.24 -4.63 -10.91
N VAL A 245 1.04 -4.03 -11.02
CA VAL A 245 0.87 -2.58 -11.30
C VAL A 245 1.45 -1.73 -10.16
N PHE A 246 1.19 -2.12 -8.91
CA PHE A 246 1.76 -1.46 -7.74
C PHE A 246 3.30 -1.53 -7.77
N ALA A 247 3.87 -2.73 -7.94
CA ALA A 247 5.32 -2.93 -7.97
C ALA A 247 5.99 -2.14 -9.11
N ASP A 248 5.37 -2.06 -10.29
CA ASP A 248 5.90 -1.26 -11.40
C ASP A 248 5.96 0.23 -11.04
N THR A 249 4.93 0.75 -10.39
CA THR A 249 4.91 2.13 -9.89
C THR A 249 6.00 2.36 -8.85
N MET A 250 6.14 1.45 -7.88
CA MET A 250 7.12 1.60 -6.80
C MET A 250 8.56 1.52 -7.30
N ARG A 251 8.86 0.70 -8.31
CA ARG A 251 10.20 0.61 -8.93
C ARG A 251 10.64 1.91 -9.61
N LYS A 252 9.71 2.75 -10.06
CA LYS A 252 10.04 4.08 -10.62
C LYS A 252 10.49 5.07 -9.54
N ILE A 253 10.14 4.82 -8.29
CA ILE A 253 10.41 5.69 -7.13
C ILE A 253 11.57 5.11 -6.31
N PHE A 254 11.54 3.80 -6.09
CA PHE A 254 12.49 3.07 -5.27
C PHE A 254 13.27 2.10 -6.14
N PRO A 255 14.52 2.45 -6.52
CA PRO A 255 15.35 1.56 -7.33
C PRO A 255 15.67 0.27 -6.56
N VAL A 256 15.64 -0.85 -7.28
CA VAL A 256 16.11 -2.12 -6.74
C VAL A 256 17.60 -1.94 -6.38
N LYS A 257 17.94 -2.21 -5.13
CA LYS A 257 19.35 -2.19 -4.72
C LYS A 257 20.05 -3.41 -5.31
N PRO A 258 21.24 -3.22 -5.90
CA PRO A 258 22.01 -4.31 -6.47
C PRO A 258 22.46 -5.34 -5.43
#